data_adb5563017fd25c692192c6341db737f
#
_entry.id   adb5563017fd25c692192c6341db737f
#
_cell.length_a   1.000
_cell.length_b   1.000
_cell.length_c   1.000
_cell.angle_alpha   90.00
_cell.angle_beta   90.00
_cell.angle_gamma   90.00
#
_symmetry.space_group_name_H-M   'P 1'
#
loop_
_entity.id
_entity.type
_entity.pdbx_description
1 polymer ?
#
loop_
_entity_poly.entity_id
_entity_poly.type
_entity_poly.pdbx_seq_one_letter_code
_entity_poly.pdbx_strand_id
1 'polypeptide(L)'
;MNSSLRPSWPELPTAAWRDTYATLHLWTQIIGKVRLAKAPWLNHSWHVALYVTPRGLTTSPVPDGARTFQIDFDFIDHALHIATSDGAARQFALAGQSVASFHAATIAALAELGIAVTIDEMPNELPDPVRFSEDTAHASYDADAVRRLLQILVNCDRVFKQFRTGFLGKASPVHFFWGSFDLAVTRFSGRRAPRHPGGVPHLPDAVACEAYSHEVSSAGFWPGSGAVDYPAFYCYAYPEPAGFRTSRVRPDTAFFSEALGEFILPYDAVRTAQDPDQALLDFLHSTYEAAAIAAKWDRGGLECEPGQPGVVRQV
;
A
#
# COMPACT_ATOMS: atom_id res chain seq x y z
N MET A 1 17.68 22.70 -23.30
CA MET A 1 16.34 22.15 -23.30
C MET A 1 16.40 20.81 -22.60
N ASN A 2 16.04 20.76 -21.30
CA ASN A 2 15.96 19.51 -20.58
C ASN A 2 14.77 18.73 -21.12
N SER A 3 15.02 17.70 -21.91
CA SER A 3 14.04 16.65 -22.14
C SER A 3 13.75 16.03 -20.78
N SER A 4 12.67 16.46 -20.12
CA SER A 4 12.18 15.79 -18.93
C SER A 4 11.90 14.35 -19.33
N LEU A 5 12.72 13.42 -18.87
CA LEU A 5 12.48 11.99 -19.03
C LEU A 5 11.07 11.74 -18.44
N ARG A 6 10.11 11.42 -19.30
CA ARG A 6 8.78 11.03 -18.84
C ARG A 6 8.95 9.80 -17.95
N PRO A 7 8.26 9.72 -16.81
CA PRO A 7 8.30 8.53 -15.98
C PRO A 7 7.95 7.29 -16.80
N SER A 8 8.79 6.27 -16.72
CA SER A 8 8.47 4.99 -17.38
C SER A 8 7.48 4.23 -16.51
N TRP A 9 6.35 3.81 -17.08
CA TRP A 9 5.36 2.93 -16.48
C TRP A 9 5.53 1.53 -17.07
N PRO A 10 6.36 0.66 -16.47
CA PRO A 10 6.73 -0.63 -17.07
C PRO A 10 5.58 -1.62 -17.05
N GLU A 11 5.63 -2.61 -17.92
CA GLU A 11 4.74 -3.77 -17.86
C GLU A 11 4.98 -4.60 -16.61
N LEU A 12 3.88 -5.13 -16.05
CA LEU A 12 3.94 -6.10 -14.96
C LEU A 12 2.92 -7.22 -15.23
N PRO A 13 3.16 -8.09 -16.21
CA PRO A 13 2.23 -9.16 -16.56
C PRO A 13 2.15 -10.18 -15.42
N THR A 14 0.98 -10.28 -14.78
CA THR A 14 0.75 -11.08 -13.55
C THR A 14 1.22 -12.52 -13.71
N ALA A 15 0.94 -13.16 -14.85
CA ALA A 15 1.34 -14.55 -15.09
C ALA A 15 2.86 -14.76 -15.04
N ALA A 16 3.65 -13.74 -15.41
CA ALA A 16 5.12 -13.86 -15.49
C ALA A 16 5.82 -13.76 -14.12
N TRP A 17 5.15 -13.19 -13.11
CA TRP A 17 5.79 -13.00 -11.81
C TRP A 17 4.94 -13.48 -10.62
N ARG A 18 3.87 -14.24 -10.88
CA ARG A 18 2.91 -14.72 -9.89
C ARG A 18 3.59 -15.39 -8.70
N ASP A 19 4.56 -16.27 -8.93
CA ASP A 19 5.25 -16.99 -7.86
C ASP A 19 6.16 -16.05 -7.05
N THR A 20 6.80 -15.09 -7.71
CA THR A 20 7.56 -14.02 -7.03
C THR A 20 6.64 -13.12 -6.22
N TYR A 21 5.49 -12.74 -6.77
CA TYR A 21 4.47 -11.98 -6.05
C TYR A 21 4.05 -12.69 -4.76
N ALA A 22 3.70 -13.97 -4.85
CA ALA A 22 3.26 -14.75 -3.70
C ALA A 22 4.35 -14.81 -2.61
N THR A 23 5.60 -15.05 -2.99
CA THR A 23 6.74 -15.07 -2.06
C THR A 23 6.99 -13.70 -1.43
N LEU A 24 7.05 -12.65 -2.25
CA LEU A 24 7.32 -11.28 -1.78
C LEU A 24 6.20 -10.77 -0.88
N HIS A 25 4.93 -11.08 -1.18
CA HIS A 25 3.79 -10.75 -0.34
C HIS A 25 3.98 -11.32 1.09
N LEU A 26 4.33 -12.59 1.21
CA LEU A 26 4.57 -13.23 2.51
C LEU A 26 5.79 -12.63 3.23
N TRP A 27 6.86 -12.30 2.53
CA TRP A 27 8.00 -11.60 3.11
C TRP A 27 7.63 -10.23 3.65
N THR A 28 6.81 -9.46 2.93
CA THR A 28 6.35 -8.14 3.42
C THR A 28 5.45 -8.29 4.65
N GLN A 29 4.65 -9.36 4.74
CA GLN A 29 3.84 -9.65 5.93
C GLN A 29 4.72 -9.92 7.16
N ILE A 30 5.82 -10.68 7.02
CA ILE A 30 6.77 -10.93 8.13
C ILE A 30 7.30 -9.60 8.68
N ILE A 31 7.79 -8.72 7.79
CA ILE A 31 8.36 -7.43 8.20
C ILE A 31 7.28 -6.49 8.76
N GLY A 32 6.09 -6.48 8.15
CA GLY A 32 4.95 -5.72 8.66
C GLY A 32 4.52 -6.15 10.06
N LYS A 33 4.54 -7.47 10.34
CA LYS A 33 4.25 -8.01 11.69
C LYS A 33 5.34 -7.69 12.71
N VAL A 34 6.61 -7.61 12.32
CA VAL A 34 7.67 -7.08 13.18
C VAL A 34 7.36 -5.64 13.57
N ARG A 35 6.97 -4.81 12.59
CA ARG A 35 6.55 -3.43 12.85
C ARG A 35 5.32 -3.35 13.75
N LEU A 36 4.29 -4.15 13.47
CA LEU A 36 3.07 -4.24 14.31
C LEU A 36 3.41 -4.56 15.77
N ALA A 37 4.32 -5.52 16.01
CA ALA A 37 4.68 -5.96 17.35
C ALA A 37 5.45 -4.90 18.16
N LYS A 38 6.10 -3.94 17.51
CA LYS A 38 7.01 -2.98 18.16
C LYS A 38 6.54 -1.53 18.08
N ALA A 39 5.73 -1.17 17.09
CA ALA A 39 5.27 0.21 16.90
C ALA A 39 4.13 0.57 17.87
N PRO A 40 4.09 1.82 18.40
CA PRO A 40 2.94 2.31 19.14
C PRO A 40 1.67 2.28 18.30
N TRP A 41 0.56 1.94 18.93
CA TRP A 41 -0.73 1.87 18.24
C TRP A 41 -1.17 3.24 17.71
N LEU A 42 -1.48 3.30 16.42
CA LEU A 42 -2.13 4.45 15.78
C LEU A 42 -3.49 4.04 15.24
N ASN A 43 -4.46 4.97 15.33
CA ASN A 43 -5.79 4.75 14.76
C ASN A 43 -5.73 4.38 13.29
N HIS A 44 -6.73 3.65 12.82
CA HIS A 44 -6.82 3.07 11.47
C HIS A 44 -5.69 2.09 11.13
N SER A 45 -5.02 1.53 12.13
CA SER A 45 -3.87 0.64 11.96
C SER A 45 -2.71 1.25 11.16
N TRP A 46 -2.54 2.57 11.15
CA TRP A 46 -1.49 3.24 10.38
C TRP A 46 -0.07 2.96 10.89
N HIS A 47 0.06 2.42 12.10
CA HIS A 47 1.34 2.02 12.68
C HIS A 47 1.95 0.78 12.04
N VAL A 48 1.17 0.01 11.24
CA VAL A 48 1.66 -1.25 10.67
C VAL A 48 2.20 -1.12 9.23
N ALA A 49 1.78 -0.07 8.50
CA ALA A 49 2.05 0.08 7.08
C ALA A 49 3.54 0.23 6.76
N LEU A 50 3.96 -0.24 5.59
CA LEU A 50 5.26 0.06 5.01
C LEU A 50 5.15 1.31 4.11
N TYR A 51 6.30 1.85 3.71
CA TYR A 51 6.38 3.05 2.86
C TYR A 51 7.30 2.82 1.68
N VAL A 52 6.96 3.43 0.55
CA VAL A 52 7.80 3.41 -0.65
C VAL A 52 9.00 4.33 -0.47
N THR A 53 10.18 3.83 -0.83
CA THR A 53 11.44 4.58 -0.91
C THR A 53 11.98 4.55 -2.34
N PRO A 54 12.98 5.35 -2.70
CA PRO A 54 13.64 5.24 -4.01
C PRO A 54 14.26 3.87 -4.30
N ARG A 55 14.44 3.02 -3.28
CA ARG A 55 15.09 1.72 -3.42
C ARG A 55 14.19 0.53 -3.14
N GLY A 56 12.99 0.72 -2.58
CA GLY A 56 12.10 -0.38 -2.22
C GLY A 56 11.04 0.02 -1.19
N LEU A 57 10.88 -0.80 -0.15
CA LEU A 57 9.93 -0.58 0.94
C LEU A 57 10.65 -0.44 2.28
N THR A 58 10.12 0.38 3.17
CA THR A 58 10.68 0.63 4.50
C THR A 58 9.63 0.52 5.60
N THR A 59 10.05 0.06 6.79
CA THR A 59 9.25 0.22 8.00
C THR A 59 9.24 1.66 8.52
N SER A 60 10.15 2.52 8.06
CA SER A 60 10.55 3.71 8.80
C SER A 60 11.08 3.35 10.20
N PRO A 61 11.59 4.30 11.01
CA PRO A 61 12.09 4.00 12.34
C PRO A 61 11.01 3.37 13.23
N VAL A 62 11.35 2.24 13.85
CA VAL A 62 10.53 1.49 14.79
C VAL A 62 11.20 1.56 16.17
N PRO A 63 10.46 1.89 17.27
CA PRO A 63 11.06 2.00 18.59
C PRO A 63 11.49 0.65 19.16
N ASP A 64 12.62 0.64 19.88
CA ASP A 64 13.14 -0.51 20.61
C ASP A 64 13.84 -0.02 21.90
N GLY A 65 13.08 0.23 22.94
CA GLY A 65 13.57 0.84 24.19
C GLY A 65 14.09 2.25 23.97
N ALA A 66 15.38 2.49 24.26
CA ALA A 66 16.02 3.80 24.12
C ALA A 66 16.55 4.08 22.70
N ARG A 67 16.42 3.13 21.78
CA ARG A 67 16.86 3.24 20.39
C ARG A 67 15.74 2.98 19.41
N THR A 68 15.99 3.16 18.13
CA THR A 68 15.11 2.74 17.04
C THR A 68 15.86 1.80 16.11
N PHE A 69 15.11 0.99 15.38
CA PHE A 69 15.62 0.24 14.25
C PHE A 69 14.75 0.50 13.02
N GLN A 70 15.25 0.20 11.84
CA GLN A 70 14.55 0.29 10.57
C GLN A 70 14.86 -0.95 9.74
N ILE A 71 13.86 -1.44 9.02
CA ILE A 71 14.01 -2.55 8.08
C ILE A 71 13.65 -2.05 6.69
N ASP A 72 14.55 -2.26 5.74
CA ASP A 72 14.39 -1.82 4.36
C ASP A 72 14.52 -3.02 3.41
N PHE A 73 13.51 -3.22 2.58
CA PHE A 73 13.64 -4.02 1.37
C PHE A 73 14.35 -3.16 0.32
N ASP A 74 15.53 -3.52 -0.06
CA ASP A 74 16.25 -2.91 -1.16
C ASP A 74 16.03 -3.74 -2.44
N PHE A 75 15.20 -3.24 -3.35
CA PHE A 75 14.87 -3.87 -4.62
C PHE A 75 15.84 -3.50 -5.74
N ILE A 76 16.86 -2.69 -5.45
CA ILE A 76 17.96 -2.37 -6.37
C ILE A 76 19.12 -3.34 -6.17
N ASP A 77 19.54 -3.53 -4.91
CA ASP A 77 20.63 -4.46 -4.56
C ASP A 77 20.09 -5.84 -4.15
N HIS A 78 18.76 -6.01 -4.16
CA HIS A 78 18.06 -7.26 -3.80
C HIS A 78 18.49 -7.81 -2.44
N ALA A 79 18.41 -6.93 -1.43
CA ALA A 79 18.79 -7.24 -0.05
C ALA A 79 17.75 -6.73 0.95
N LEU A 80 17.62 -7.41 2.09
CA LEU A 80 16.97 -6.86 3.27
C LEU A 80 18.03 -6.23 4.17
N HIS A 81 17.83 -4.97 4.55
CA HIS A 81 18.71 -4.24 5.47
C HIS A 81 17.97 -4.00 6.78
N ILE A 82 18.66 -4.23 7.89
CA ILE A 82 18.20 -3.88 9.24
C ILE A 82 19.28 -3.00 9.86
N ALA A 83 18.92 -1.79 10.24
CA ALA A 83 19.84 -0.84 10.86
C ALA A 83 19.26 -0.29 12.16
N THR A 84 20.13 -0.03 13.14
CA THR A 84 19.75 0.54 14.43
C THR A 84 20.33 1.95 14.60
N SER A 85 19.69 2.80 15.42
CA SER A 85 20.12 4.18 15.63
C SER A 85 21.45 4.31 16.39
N ASP A 86 21.96 3.24 16.99
CA ASP A 86 23.29 3.16 17.60
C ASP A 86 24.38 2.70 16.62
N GLY A 87 24.04 2.54 15.32
CA GLY A 87 24.99 2.30 14.25
C GLY A 87 25.24 0.83 13.91
N ALA A 88 24.59 -0.13 14.60
CA ALA A 88 24.68 -1.53 14.23
C ALA A 88 23.78 -1.83 13.02
N ALA A 89 24.20 -2.78 12.17
CA ALA A 89 23.41 -3.19 11.01
C ALA A 89 23.60 -4.66 10.68
N ARG A 90 22.60 -5.23 10.00
CA ARG A 90 22.61 -6.55 9.38
C ARG A 90 21.96 -6.47 8.01
N GLN A 91 22.38 -7.35 7.13
CA GLN A 91 21.75 -7.50 5.81
C GLN A 91 21.85 -8.95 5.33
N PHE A 92 20.90 -9.34 4.49
CA PHE A 92 20.96 -10.60 3.77
C PHE A 92 20.24 -10.48 2.42
N ALA A 93 20.59 -11.37 1.48
CA ALA A 93 20.02 -11.33 0.13
C ALA A 93 18.55 -11.74 0.11
N LEU A 94 17.77 -11.12 -0.78
CA LEU A 94 16.36 -11.48 -1.04
C LEU A 94 16.24 -12.66 -2.02
N ALA A 95 17.32 -13.12 -2.63
CA ALA A 95 17.29 -14.12 -3.68
C ALA A 95 17.07 -15.55 -3.18
N GLY A 96 16.25 -16.33 -3.92
CA GLY A 96 16.29 -17.79 -3.94
C GLY A 96 16.03 -18.51 -2.60
N GLN A 97 15.23 -17.93 -1.71
CA GLN A 97 14.94 -18.53 -0.40
C GLN A 97 13.44 -18.66 -0.13
N SER A 98 13.06 -19.70 0.60
CA SER A 98 11.68 -19.91 1.01
C SER A 98 11.23 -18.88 2.06
N VAL A 99 9.91 -18.76 2.23
CA VAL A 99 9.33 -17.93 3.31
C VAL A 99 9.84 -18.36 4.68
N ALA A 100 9.95 -19.68 4.92
CA ALA A 100 10.51 -20.21 6.17
C ALA A 100 11.97 -19.78 6.39
N SER A 101 12.79 -19.82 5.34
CA SER A 101 14.20 -19.37 5.42
C SER A 101 14.30 -17.87 5.64
N PHE A 102 13.48 -17.07 4.95
CA PHE A 102 13.43 -15.62 5.12
C PHE A 102 12.97 -15.24 6.54
N HIS A 103 11.94 -15.90 7.06
CA HIS A 103 11.47 -15.73 8.45
C HIS A 103 12.61 -16.00 9.45
N ALA A 104 13.25 -17.16 9.33
CA ALA A 104 14.36 -17.54 10.21
C ALA A 104 15.52 -16.54 10.14
N ALA A 105 15.92 -16.13 8.93
CA ALA A 105 16.99 -15.14 8.73
C ALA A 105 16.63 -13.77 9.35
N THR A 106 15.37 -13.33 9.20
CA THR A 106 14.89 -12.06 9.77
C THR A 106 14.95 -12.09 11.31
N ILE A 107 14.41 -13.15 11.93
CA ILE A 107 14.41 -13.29 13.40
C ILE A 107 15.84 -13.40 13.94
N ALA A 108 16.72 -14.16 13.26
CA ALA A 108 18.12 -14.27 13.65
C ALA A 108 18.86 -12.91 13.56
N ALA A 109 18.69 -12.17 12.47
CA ALA A 109 19.31 -10.86 12.29
C ALA A 109 18.83 -9.84 13.33
N LEU A 110 17.53 -9.84 13.69
CA LEU A 110 17.00 -9.01 14.77
C LEU A 110 17.59 -9.40 16.13
N ALA A 111 17.68 -10.70 16.42
CA ALA A 111 18.28 -11.22 17.67
C ALA A 111 19.76 -10.84 17.79
N GLU A 112 20.54 -10.94 16.72
CA GLU A 112 21.95 -10.51 16.68
C GLU A 112 22.14 -9.00 16.91
N LEU A 113 21.13 -8.19 16.58
CA LEU A 113 21.08 -6.76 16.90
C LEU A 113 20.52 -6.49 18.30
N GLY A 114 20.23 -7.55 19.09
CA GLY A 114 19.64 -7.44 20.41
C GLY A 114 18.19 -6.96 20.43
N ILE A 115 17.46 -7.12 19.30
CA ILE A 115 16.05 -6.74 19.17
C ILE A 115 15.20 -7.99 19.42
N ALA A 116 14.59 -8.08 20.59
CA ALA A 116 13.66 -9.15 20.90
C ALA A 116 12.27 -8.85 20.29
N VAL A 117 11.77 -9.75 19.44
CA VAL A 117 10.43 -9.66 18.85
C VAL A 117 9.80 -11.04 18.72
N THR A 118 8.50 -11.08 18.96
CA THR A 118 7.66 -12.25 18.66
C THR A 118 6.52 -11.78 17.78
N ILE A 119 6.29 -12.47 16.69
CA ILE A 119 5.20 -12.16 15.76
C ILE A 119 4.22 -13.33 15.67
N ASP A 120 2.97 -13.04 15.32
CA ASP A 120 2.07 -14.09 14.86
C ASP A 120 2.52 -14.56 13.47
N GLU A 121 2.84 -15.84 13.36
CA GLU A 121 3.37 -16.43 12.13
C GLU A 121 2.31 -16.77 11.09
N MET A 122 1.01 -16.65 11.42
CA MET A 122 -0.05 -16.95 10.48
C MET A 122 -0.25 -15.75 9.53
N PRO A 123 -0.13 -15.90 8.20
CA PRO A 123 -0.42 -14.83 7.24
C PRO A 123 -1.84 -14.30 7.39
N ASN A 124 -2.00 -12.99 7.13
CA ASN A 124 -3.29 -12.31 7.09
C ASN A 124 -3.83 -12.23 5.65
N GLU A 125 -5.16 -12.13 5.51
CA GLU A 125 -5.86 -11.83 4.25
C GLU A 125 -5.63 -12.86 3.12
N LEU A 126 -5.18 -14.04 3.45
CA LEU A 126 -5.03 -15.18 2.53
C LEU A 126 -6.01 -16.30 2.89
N PRO A 127 -6.63 -16.98 1.89
CA PRO A 127 -7.64 -18.02 2.16
C PRO A 127 -7.07 -19.27 2.83
N ASP A 128 -5.88 -19.72 2.42
CA ASP A 128 -5.26 -20.96 2.88
C ASP A 128 -3.82 -20.68 3.37
N PRO A 129 -3.66 -19.94 4.49
CA PRO A 129 -2.34 -19.52 4.95
C PRO A 129 -1.55 -20.70 5.56
N VAL A 130 -0.25 -20.75 5.24
CA VAL A 130 0.74 -21.61 5.89
C VAL A 130 1.57 -20.75 6.85
N ARG A 131 1.87 -21.27 8.04
CA ARG A 131 2.74 -20.56 9.00
C ARG A 131 4.08 -20.20 8.34
N PHE A 132 4.56 -18.98 8.58
CA PHE A 132 5.82 -18.52 7.96
C PHE A 132 6.98 -19.47 8.19
N SER A 133 7.13 -20.02 9.40
CA SER A 133 8.20 -20.99 9.75
C SER A 133 8.08 -22.35 9.05
N GLU A 134 6.92 -22.68 8.49
CA GLU A 134 6.64 -23.96 7.85
C GLU A 134 6.56 -23.84 6.32
N ASP A 135 6.47 -22.63 5.77
CA ASP A 135 6.29 -22.39 4.35
C ASP A 135 7.61 -22.53 3.59
N THR A 136 7.84 -23.71 3.05
CA THR A 136 8.97 -24.03 2.18
C THR A 136 8.62 -23.99 0.69
N ALA A 137 7.34 -23.79 0.35
CA ALA A 137 6.84 -23.82 -1.03
C ALA A 137 7.04 -22.48 -1.76
N HIS A 138 6.73 -21.35 -1.10
CA HIS A 138 6.92 -20.05 -1.67
C HIS A 138 8.40 -19.63 -1.56
N ALA A 139 9.14 -19.71 -2.69
CA ALA A 139 10.59 -19.49 -2.74
C ALA A 139 11.06 -18.75 -4.00
N SER A 140 10.15 -18.33 -4.87
CA SER A 140 10.49 -17.68 -6.14
C SER A 140 10.84 -16.22 -5.95
N TYR A 141 11.88 -15.75 -6.66
CA TYR A 141 12.25 -14.34 -6.68
C TYR A 141 12.84 -13.96 -8.04
N ASP A 142 12.09 -13.20 -8.83
CA ASP A 142 12.53 -12.59 -10.09
C ASP A 142 12.91 -11.13 -9.83
N ALA A 143 14.21 -10.86 -9.84
CA ALA A 143 14.78 -9.54 -9.57
C ALA A 143 14.29 -8.47 -10.56
N ASP A 144 14.12 -8.83 -11.83
CA ASP A 144 13.66 -7.89 -12.87
C ASP A 144 12.17 -7.54 -12.67
N ALA A 145 11.34 -8.51 -12.29
CA ALA A 145 9.94 -8.25 -11.95
C ALA A 145 9.81 -7.35 -10.72
N VAL A 146 10.62 -7.60 -9.68
CA VAL A 146 10.64 -6.77 -8.46
C VAL A 146 11.14 -5.35 -8.74
N ARG A 147 12.10 -5.17 -9.65
CA ARG A 147 12.52 -3.83 -10.12
C ARG A 147 11.41 -3.11 -10.87
N ARG A 148 10.65 -3.81 -11.72
CA ARG A 148 9.48 -3.22 -12.40
C ARG A 148 8.40 -2.83 -11.39
N LEU A 149 8.12 -3.67 -10.39
CA LEU A 149 7.23 -3.33 -9.28
C LEU A 149 7.68 -2.07 -8.55
N LEU A 150 8.96 -1.96 -8.18
CA LEU A 150 9.51 -0.76 -7.54
C LEU A 150 9.23 0.49 -8.36
N GLN A 151 9.49 0.45 -9.66
CA GLN A 151 9.27 1.60 -10.55
C GLN A 151 7.78 2.00 -10.60
N ILE A 152 6.88 1.02 -10.62
CA ILE A 152 5.43 1.25 -10.53
C ILE A 152 5.08 1.90 -9.19
N LEU A 153 5.53 1.33 -8.08
CA LEU A 153 5.24 1.85 -6.74
C LEU A 153 5.74 3.28 -6.56
N VAL A 154 6.94 3.61 -7.06
CA VAL A 154 7.49 4.98 -7.02
C VAL A 154 6.64 5.95 -7.83
N ASN A 155 6.15 5.55 -9.01
CA ASN A 155 5.26 6.39 -9.80
C ASN A 155 3.89 6.57 -9.12
N CYS A 156 3.31 5.49 -8.60
CA CYS A 156 2.04 5.55 -7.86
C CYS A 156 2.16 6.44 -6.62
N ASP A 157 3.22 6.27 -5.81
CA ASP A 157 3.48 7.08 -4.62
C ASP A 157 3.57 8.58 -4.96
N ARG A 158 4.26 8.91 -6.05
CA ARG A 158 4.38 10.29 -6.52
C ARG A 158 3.02 10.89 -6.91
N VAL A 159 2.22 10.17 -7.70
CA VAL A 159 0.89 10.64 -8.13
C VAL A 159 -0.08 10.70 -6.94
N PHE A 160 -0.06 9.70 -6.05
CA PHE A 160 -0.89 9.70 -4.84
C PHE A 160 -0.53 10.86 -3.90
N LYS A 161 0.75 11.19 -3.77
CA LYS A 161 1.20 12.39 -3.03
C LYS A 161 0.68 13.67 -3.67
N GLN A 162 0.67 13.76 -4.99
CA GLN A 162 0.08 14.90 -5.70
C GLN A 162 -1.43 14.98 -5.45
N PHE A 163 -2.16 13.87 -5.56
CA PHE A 163 -3.59 13.81 -5.24
C PHE A 163 -3.89 14.32 -3.82
N ARG A 164 -3.04 14.02 -2.83
CA ARG A 164 -3.23 14.47 -1.44
C ARG A 164 -3.19 16.00 -1.28
N THR A 165 -2.46 16.72 -2.14
CA THR A 165 -2.22 18.15 -1.96
C THR A 165 -3.47 19.03 -2.07
N GLY A 166 -4.52 18.56 -2.75
CA GLY A 166 -5.80 19.24 -2.90
C GLY A 166 -6.81 18.95 -1.78
N PHE A 167 -6.36 18.47 -0.60
CA PHE A 167 -7.24 18.07 0.48
C PHE A 167 -6.72 18.52 1.85
N LEU A 168 -7.54 19.27 2.60
CA LEU A 168 -7.23 19.83 3.92
C LEU A 168 -7.68 18.94 5.06
N GLY A 169 -8.70 18.12 4.82
CA GLY A 169 -9.23 17.20 5.80
C GLY A 169 -8.21 16.12 6.19
N LYS A 170 -8.60 15.24 7.09
CA LYS A 170 -7.78 14.08 7.45
C LYS A 170 -7.53 13.21 6.21
N ALA A 171 -6.28 13.01 5.87
CA ALA A 171 -5.84 12.09 4.81
C ALA A 171 -4.72 11.19 5.31
N SER A 172 -4.70 9.93 4.88
CA SER A 172 -3.58 9.04 5.20
C SER A 172 -2.30 9.52 4.52
N PRO A 173 -1.12 9.19 5.05
CA PRO A 173 0.06 9.01 4.21
C PRO A 173 -0.23 8.04 3.06
N VAL A 174 0.65 7.99 2.06
CA VAL A 174 0.62 6.92 1.08
C VAL A 174 1.22 5.68 1.75
N HIS A 175 0.38 4.69 2.01
CA HIS A 175 0.72 3.50 2.77
C HIS A 175 0.82 2.27 1.87
N PHE A 176 1.85 1.44 2.08
CA PHE A 176 1.86 0.09 1.56
C PHE A 176 1.33 -0.87 2.65
N PHE A 177 0.13 -1.41 2.44
CA PHE A 177 -0.49 -2.37 3.34
C PHE A 177 -0.08 -3.79 2.93
N TRP A 178 0.74 -4.40 3.76
CA TRP A 178 1.33 -5.70 3.50
C TRP A 178 0.32 -6.87 3.57
N GLY A 179 -0.82 -6.70 4.23
CA GLY A 179 -1.89 -7.71 4.28
C GLY A 179 -2.51 -7.97 2.92
N SER A 180 -2.93 -6.93 2.23
CA SER A 180 -3.48 -6.98 0.86
C SER A 180 -2.42 -6.80 -0.23
N PHE A 181 -1.18 -6.44 0.13
CA PHE A 181 -0.09 -6.13 -0.78
C PHE A 181 -0.43 -4.99 -1.75
N ASP A 182 -0.98 -3.91 -1.24
CA ASP A 182 -1.43 -2.75 -2.00
C ASP A 182 -0.83 -1.44 -1.52
N LEU A 183 -0.76 -0.47 -2.41
CA LEU A 183 -0.38 0.91 -2.07
C LEU A 183 -1.64 1.77 -2.05
N ALA A 184 -1.95 2.39 -0.92
CA ALA A 184 -3.21 3.08 -0.70
C ALA A 184 -3.05 4.52 -0.22
N VAL A 185 -4.06 5.34 -0.54
CA VAL A 185 -4.27 6.69 -0.02
C VAL A 185 -5.74 6.90 0.31
N THR A 186 -6.04 7.38 1.50
CA THR A 186 -7.41 7.50 2.02
C THR A 186 -7.69 8.93 2.45
N ARG A 187 -8.85 9.47 2.03
CA ARG A 187 -9.42 10.73 2.50
C ARG A 187 -10.61 10.46 3.41
N PHE A 188 -10.81 11.30 4.41
CA PHE A 188 -11.86 11.17 5.42
C PHE A 188 -12.79 12.39 5.40
N SER A 189 -14.10 12.16 5.56
CA SER A 189 -15.07 13.25 5.72
C SER A 189 -14.99 13.94 7.09
N GLY A 190 -14.38 13.29 8.09
CA GLY A 190 -14.43 13.69 9.48
C GLY A 190 -15.65 13.15 10.24
N ARG A 191 -16.66 12.59 9.56
CA ARG A 191 -17.86 12.01 10.18
C ARG A 191 -17.62 10.54 10.56
N ARG A 192 -18.28 10.09 11.63
CA ARG A 192 -18.27 8.68 12.02
C ARG A 192 -19.02 7.84 10.99
N ALA A 193 -18.48 6.66 10.69
CA ALA A 193 -19.14 5.66 9.89
C ALA A 193 -19.93 4.65 10.75
N PRO A 194 -20.91 3.92 10.18
CA PRO A 194 -21.44 2.72 10.81
C PRO A 194 -20.33 1.71 11.12
N ARG A 195 -20.54 0.89 12.14
CA ARG A 195 -19.55 -0.15 12.49
C ARG A 195 -19.36 -1.11 11.34
N HIS A 196 -18.11 -1.31 10.93
CA HIS A 196 -17.77 -2.28 9.88
C HIS A 196 -18.07 -3.71 10.36
N PRO A 197 -18.68 -4.57 9.53
CA PRO A 197 -19.08 -5.92 9.93
C PRO A 197 -17.90 -6.86 10.21
N GLY A 198 -16.69 -6.53 9.78
CA GLY A 198 -15.54 -7.44 9.85
C GLY A 198 -15.61 -8.52 8.77
N GLY A 199 -15.11 -9.72 9.07
CA GLY A 199 -15.18 -10.90 8.18
C GLY A 199 -14.08 -10.99 7.14
N VAL A 200 -13.02 -10.19 7.24
CA VAL A 200 -11.81 -10.33 6.40
C VAL A 200 -11.03 -11.57 6.86
N PRO A 201 -10.67 -12.49 5.94
CA PRO A 201 -9.96 -13.72 6.32
C PRO A 201 -8.69 -13.45 7.12
N HIS A 202 -8.55 -14.13 8.26
CA HIS A 202 -7.39 -14.03 9.15
C HIS A 202 -6.99 -12.62 9.58
N LEU A 203 -7.93 -11.65 9.52
CA LEU A 203 -7.77 -10.31 10.08
C LEU A 203 -8.73 -10.14 11.26
N PRO A 204 -8.27 -9.73 12.47
CA PRO A 204 -9.18 -9.47 13.57
C PRO A 204 -10.22 -8.38 13.21
N ASP A 205 -11.51 -8.64 13.47
CA ASP A 205 -12.60 -7.69 13.17
C ASP A 205 -12.35 -6.31 13.78
N ALA A 206 -11.68 -6.24 14.94
CA ALA A 206 -11.33 -4.99 15.60
C ALA A 206 -10.48 -4.07 14.70
N VAL A 207 -9.61 -4.64 13.84
CA VAL A 207 -8.79 -3.88 12.89
C VAL A 207 -9.68 -3.23 11.83
N ALA A 208 -10.58 -3.98 11.21
CA ALA A 208 -11.52 -3.45 10.23
C ALA A 208 -12.47 -2.42 10.87
N CYS A 209 -13.00 -2.69 12.07
CA CYS A 209 -13.86 -1.76 12.79
C CYS A 209 -13.18 -0.42 13.07
N GLU A 210 -11.89 -0.42 13.43
CA GLU A 210 -11.13 0.82 13.65
C GLU A 210 -10.75 1.50 12.35
N ALA A 211 -10.29 0.74 11.35
CA ALA A 211 -9.91 1.27 10.03
C ALA A 211 -11.05 2.06 9.40
N TYR A 212 -12.27 1.53 9.50
CA TYR A 212 -13.49 2.11 8.95
C TYR A 212 -14.37 2.82 9.98
N SER A 213 -13.81 3.29 11.08
CA SER A 213 -14.55 4.02 12.13
C SER A 213 -15.12 5.36 11.68
N HIS A 214 -14.59 5.93 10.60
CA HIS A 214 -15.04 7.17 9.97
C HIS A 214 -15.27 6.94 8.48
N GLU A 215 -16.12 7.79 7.88
CA GLU A 215 -16.38 7.74 6.45
C GLU A 215 -15.10 7.99 5.66
N VAL A 216 -14.85 7.14 4.67
CA VAL A 216 -13.66 7.18 3.82
C VAL A 216 -14.00 7.15 2.32
N SER A 217 -13.13 7.76 1.54
CA SER A 217 -12.88 7.44 0.14
C SER A 217 -11.42 7.00 0.05
N SER A 218 -11.20 5.74 -0.27
CA SER A 218 -9.88 5.12 -0.34
C SER A 218 -9.58 4.65 -1.75
N ALA A 219 -8.40 4.99 -2.24
CA ALA A 219 -7.93 4.58 -3.55
C ALA A 219 -6.52 4.00 -3.44
N GLY A 220 -6.16 3.11 -4.36
CA GLY A 220 -4.86 2.48 -4.32
C GLY A 220 -4.46 1.82 -5.63
N PHE A 221 -3.26 1.24 -5.59
CA PHE A 221 -2.71 0.36 -6.61
C PHE A 221 -2.57 -1.05 -6.03
N TRP A 222 -3.05 -2.04 -6.77
CA TRP A 222 -2.97 -3.44 -6.42
C TRP A 222 -2.37 -4.24 -7.61
N PRO A 223 -1.33 -5.06 -7.39
CA PRO A 223 -0.71 -5.82 -8.47
C PRO A 223 -1.57 -6.94 -9.06
N GLY A 224 -2.72 -7.20 -8.46
CA GLY A 224 -3.68 -8.19 -8.91
C GLY A 224 -3.47 -9.57 -8.30
N SER A 225 -4.55 -10.16 -7.81
CA SER A 225 -4.64 -11.57 -7.41
C SER A 225 -6.12 -11.99 -7.34
N GLY A 226 -6.41 -13.27 -7.27
CA GLY A 226 -7.77 -13.76 -7.09
C GLY A 226 -8.74 -13.28 -8.17
N ALA A 227 -9.77 -12.52 -7.79
CA ALA A 227 -10.83 -12.09 -8.69
C ALA A 227 -10.40 -11.05 -9.75
N VAL A 228 -9.31 -10.30 -9.50
CA VAL A 228 -8.70 -9.37 -10.46
C VAL A 228 -7.27 -9.83 -10.71
N ASP A 229 -7.09 -10.70 -11.70
CA ASP A 229 -5.82 -11.34 -12.02
C ASP A 229 -4.96 -10.47 -12.98
N TYR A 230 -4.93 -9.17 -12.71
CA TYR A 230 -4.09 -8.18 -13.41
C TYR A 230 -3.85 -6.96 -12.52
N PRO A 231 -2.76 -6.21 -12.73
CA PRO A 231 -2.51 -4.98 -11.97
C PRO A 231 -3.59 -3.94 -12.24
N ALA A 232 -4.09 -3.31 -11.18
CA ALA A 232 -5.16 -2.33 -11.28
C ALA A 232 -5.05 -1.23 -10.21
N PHE A 233 -5.66 -0.08 -10.51
CA PHE A 233 -6.03 0.91 -9.51
C PHE A 233 -7.47 0.65 -9.07
N TYR A 234 -7.74 0.93 -7.81
CA TYR A 234 -9.07 0.78 -7.23
C TYR A 234 -9.49 2.05 -6.50
N CYS A 235 -10.79 2.22 -6.31
CA CYS A 235 -11.35 3.20 -5.39
C CYS A 235 -12.69 2.73 -4.84
N TYR A 236 -12.85 2.81 -3.52
CA TYR A 236 -14.10 2.54 -2.82
C TYR A 236 -14.44 3.66 -1.83
N ALA A 237 -15.69 3.64 -1.36
CA ALA A 237 -16.16 4.48 -0.27
C ALA A 237 -16.78 3.61 0.84
N TYR A 238 -16.54 3.99 2.09
CA TYR A 238 -17.23 3.35 3.22
C TYR A 238 -17.83 4.40 4.16
N PRO A 239 -19.14 4.27 4.54
CA PRO A 239 -20.09 3.37 3.88
C PRO A 239 -20.27 3.76 2.42
N GLU A 240 -20.61 2.81 1.56
CA GLU A 240 -20.88 3.12 0.17
C GLU A 240 -22.14 4.00 0.06
N PRO A 241 -22.04 5.23 -0.45
CA PRO A 241 -23.20 6.11 -0.54
C PRO A 241 -24.07 5.75 -1.75
N ALA A 242 -25.38 5.95 -1.62
CA ALA A 242 -26.32 5.73 -2.71
C ALA A 242 -25.94 6.55 -3.96
N GLY A 243 -25.86 5.87 -5.11
CA GLY A 243 -25.46 6.48 -6.39
C GLY A 243 -23.96 6.43 -6.69
N PHE A 244 -23.10 6.03 -5.74
CA PHE A 244 -21.65 5.93 -5.96
C PHE A 244 -21.32 5.00 -7.14
N ARG A 245 -21.83 3.75 -7.11
CA ARG A 245 -21.54 2.73 -8.12
C ARG A 245 -22.01 3.05 -9.54
N THR A 246 -22.98 3.95 -9.68
CA THR A 246 -23.51 4.38 -10.97
C THR A 246 -22.95 5.72 -11.44
N SER A 247 -22.03 6.30 -10.67
CA SER A 247 -21.41 7.58 -11.03
C SER A 247 -20.49 7.42 -12.24
N ARG A 248 -20.46 8.46 -13.08
CA ARG A 248 -19.51 8.49 -14.19
C ARG A 248 -18.14 8.92 -13.66
N VAL A 249 -17.13 8.07 -13.91
CA VAL A 249 -15.73 8.32 -13.52
C VAL A 249 -14.85 8.40 -14.77
N ARG A 250 -13.63 8.85 -14.59
CA ARG A 250 -12.62 8.97 -15.66
C ARG A 250 -11.38 8.14 -15.32
N PRO A 251 -10.61 7.70 -16.33
CA PRO A 251 -10.94 7.68 -17.76
C PRO A 251 -12.08 6.72 -18.08
N ASP A 252 -12.62 6.75 -19.31
CA ASP A 252 -13.74 5.89 -19.73
C ASP A 252 -13.42 4.37 -19.68
N THR A 253 -12.16 4.00 -19.49
CA THR A 253 -11.70 2.61 -19.27
C THR A 253 -11.92 2.15 -17.83
N ALA A 254 -12.23 3.06 -16.89
CA ALA A 254 -12.59 2.71 -15.52
C ALA A 254 -14.03 2.18 -15.46
N PHE A 255 -14.28 1.21 -14.59
CA PHE A 255 -15.59 0.61 -14.40
C PHE A 255 -15.82 0.26 -12.93
N PHE A 256 -17.09 0.09 -12.55
CA PHE A 256 -17.44 -0.41 -11.22
C PHE A 256 -17.49 -1.94 -11.23
N SER A 257 -16.75 -2.58 -10.32
CA SER A 257 -16.78 -4.02 -10.10
C SER A 257 -17.85 -4.35 -9.03
N GLU A 258 -18.95 -4.94 -9.44
CA GLU A 258 -20.01 -5.37 -8.49
C GLU A 258 -19.49 -6.44 -7.51
N ALA A 259 -18.55 -7.28 -7.94
CA ALA A 259 -17.98 -8.33 -7.10
C ALA A 259 -17.12 -7.79 -5.96
N LEU A 260 -16.42 -6.67 -6.20
CA LEU A 260 -15.54 -6.04 -5.21
C LEU A 260 -16.22 -4.86 -4.49
N GLY A 261 -17.27 -4.27 -5.07
CA GLY A 261 -17.87 -3.04 -4.57
C GLY A 261 -17.01 -1.80 -4.79
N GLU A 262 -16.18 -1.79 -5.85
CA GLU A 262 -15.15 -0.79 -6.08
C GLU A 262 -15.10 -0.35 -7.54
N PHE A 263 -14.68 0.89 -7.79
CA PHE A 263 -14.22 1.30 -9.10
C PHE A 263 -12.84 0.72 -9.37
N ILE A 264 -12.65 0.17 -10.57
CA ILE A 264 -11.41 -0.44 -11.04
C ILE A 264 -10.95 0.27 -12.30
N LEU A 265 -9.65 0.60 -12.36
CA LEU A 265 -8.98 1.05 -13.57
C LEU A 265 -7.79 0.12 -13.85
N PRO A 266 -7.82 -0.65 -14.94
CA PRO A 266 -6.69 -1.52 -15.30
C PRO A 266 -5.40 -0.71 -15.42
N TYR A 267 -4.32 -1.22 -14.85
CA TYR A 267 -3.01 -0.58 -14.91
C TYR A 267 -2.54 -0.33 -16.35
N ASP A 268 -2.83 -1.26 -17.27
CA ASP A 268 -2.49 -1.13 -18.68
C ASP A 268 -3.15 0.08 -19.34
N ALA A 269 -4.36 0.46 -18.92
CA ALA A 269 -5.01 1.66 -19.42
C ALA A 269 -4.27 2.94 -19.01
N VAL A 270 -3.65 2.93 -17.84
CA VAL A 270 -2.81 4.06 -17.37
C VAL A 270 -1.45 4.05 -18.07
N ARG A 271 -0.72 2.93 -18.01
CA ARG A 271 0.66 2.88 -18.53
C ARG A 271 0.77 3.17 -20.04
N THR A 272 -0.29 2.87 -20.80
CA THR A 272 -0.33 3.11 -22.27
C THR A 272 -0.99 4.43 -22.65
N ALA A 273 -1.50 5.20 -21.68
CA ALA A 273 -2.07 6.51 -21.93
C ALA A 273 -1.02 7.50 -22.47
N GLN A 274 -1.47 8.51 -23.20
CA GLN A 274 -0.61 9.60 -23.67
C GLN A 274 0.07 10.33 -22.49
N ASP A 275 -0.66 10.50 -21.40
CA ASP A 275 -0.18 11.01 -20.12
C ASP A 275 -0.66 10.09 -18.99
N PRO A 276 0.17 9.13 -18.57
CA PRO A 276 -0.19 8.17 -17.53
C PRO A 276 -0.49 8.83 -16.17
N ASP A 277 0.27 9.86 -15.82
CA ASP A 277 0.10 10.58 -14.55
C ASP A 277 -1.27 11.27 -14.52
N GLN A 278 -1.64 11.93 -15.60
CA GLN A 278 -2.94 12.62 -15.69
C GLN A 278 -4.09 11.60 -15.73
N ALA A 279 -3.94 10.48 -16.45
CA ALA A 279 -4.95 9.43 -16.48
C ALA A 279 -5.23 8.86 -15.08
N LEU A 280 -4.18 8.65 -14.29
CA LEU A 280 -4.32 8.21 -12.90
C LEU A 280 -4.93 9.29 -12.02
N LEU A 281 -4.50 10.55 -12.14
CA LEU A 281 -5.10 11.67 -11.40
C LEU A 281 -6.58 11.85 -11.72
N ASP A 282 -6.98 11.72 -12.98
CA ASP A 282 -8.38 11.80 -13.39
C ASP A 282 -9.23 10.68 -12.73
N PHE A 283 -8.68 9.48 -12.63
CA PHE A 283 -9.32 8.39 -11.89
C PHE A 283 -9.49 8.72 -10.40
N LEU A 284 -8.41 9.11 -9.74
CA LEU A 284 -8.41 9.43 -8.31
C LEU A 284 -9.36 10.59 -7.97
N HIS A 285 -9.35 11.65 -8.77
CA HIS A 285 -10.25 12.80 -8.56
C HIS A 285 -11.70 12.44 -8.83
N SER A 286 -12.01 11.81 -9.97
CA SER A 286 -13.40 11.53 -10.32
C SER A 286 -14.07 10.51 -9.41
N THR A 287 -13.33 9.49 -8.94
CA THR A 287 -13.86 8.51 -7.98
C THR A 287 -14.04 9.10 -6.58
N TYR A 288 -13.10 9.94 -6.12
CA TYR A 288 -13.28 10.72 -4.90
C TYR A 288 -14.49 11.64 -4.98
N GLU A 289 -14.62 12.41 -6.07
CA GLU A 289 -15.76 13.30 -6.29
C GLU A 289 -17.09 12.54 -6.26
N ALA A 290 -17.15 11.39 -6.92
CA ALA A 290 -18.33 10.52 -6.88
C ALA A 290 -18.71 10.13 -5.44
N ALA A 291 -17.73 9.73 -4.62
CA ALA A 291 -17.95 9.40 -3.21
C ALA A 291 -18.38 10.63 -2.39
N ALA A 292 -17.64 11.71 -2.48
CA ALA A 292 -17.85 12.92 -1.68
C ALA A 292 -19.17 13.61 -1.99
N ILE A 293 -19.58 13.67 -3.28
CA ILE A 293 -20.86 14.25 -3.71
C ILE A 293 -22.01 13.37 -3.24
N ALA A 294 -21.95 12.05 -3.50
CA ALA A 294 -23.03 11.13 -3.12
C ALA A 294 -23.21 11.07 -1.59
N ALA A 295 -22.12 11.09 -0.82
CA ALA A 295 -22.13 11.11 0.64
C ALA A 295 -22.34 12.52 1.22
N LYS A 296 -22.45 13.57 0.39
CA LYS A 296 -22.64 14.97 0.83
C LYS A 296 -21.55 15.42 1.83
N TRP A 297 -20.31 15.18 1.49
CA TRP A 297 -19.18 15.70 2.27
C TRP A 297 -19.11 17.23 2.17
N ASP A 298 -18.61 17.88 3.22
CA ASP A 298 -18.32 19.31 3.19
C ASP A 298 -17.07 19.59 2.34
N ARG A 299 -17.23 19.53 1.02
CA ARG A 299 -16.13 19.70 0.08
C ARG A 299 -15.49 21.09 0.19
N GLY A 300 -16.29 22.11 0.51
CA GLY A 300 -15.79 23.48 0.69
C GLY A 300 -14.81 23.62 1.86
N GLY A 301 -15.03 22.87 2.95
CA GLY A 301 -14.16 22.84 4.12
C GLY A 301 -13.02 21.80 4.02
N LEU A 302 -13.11 20.84 3.09
CA LEU A 302 -12.18 19.73 2.99
C LEU A 302 -11.21 19.83 1.81
N GLU A 303 -11.52 20.61 0.78
CA GLU A 303 -10.74 20.72 -0.46
C GLU A 303 -10.04 22.07 -0.57
N CYS A 304 -8.95 22.12 -1.28
CA CYS A 304 -8.25 23.36 -1.60
C CYS A 304 -7.51 23.23 -2.95
N GLU A 305 -7.19 24.37 -3.54
CA GLU A 305 -6.31 24.42 -4.70
C GLU A 305 -4.90 23.92 -4.35
N PRO A 306 -4.20 23.27 -5.29
CA PRO A 306 -2.81 22.88 -5.09
C PRO A 306 -1.95 24.09 -4.69
N GLY A 307 -1.06 23.90 -3.70
CA GLY A 307 -0.16 24.95 -3.26
C GLY A 307 0.86 25.33 -4.33
N GLN A 308 1.23 26.60 -4.35
CA GLN A 308 2.28 27.14 -5.22
C GLN A 308 3.45 27.66 -4.36
N PRO A 309 4.71 27.41 -4.73
CA PRO A 309 5.85 27.93 -3.99
C PRO A 309 5.80 29.46 -3.85
N GLY A 310 5.98 29.97 -2.62
CA GLY A 310 5.97 31.40 -2.34
C GLY A 310 4.58 32.05 -2.28
N VAL A 311 3.51 31.29 -2.48
CA VAL A 311 2.13 31.79 -2.40
C VAL A 311 1.42 31.15 -1.19
N VAL A 312 0.89 32.01 -0.31
CA VAL A 312 0.07 31.53 0.83
C VAL A 312 -1.27 31.06 0.29
N ARG A 313 -1.61 29.79 0.55
CA ARG A 313 -2.94 29.27 0.22
C ARG A 313 -4.01 29.93 1.10
N GLN A 314 -5.14 30.25 0.51
CA GLN A 314 -6.37 30.53 1.25
C GLN A 314 -7.01 29.19 1.62
N VAL A 315 -7.01 28.86 2.89
CA VAL A 315 -7.56 27.64 3.47
C VAL A 315 -8.55 27.96 4.56
#